data_74d9d23fdd996f1dd608c3c07b77fc5d
#
_entry.id   74d9d23fdd996f1dd608c3c07b77fc5d
#
_cell.length_a   1.000
_cell.length_b   1.000
_cell.length_c   1.000
_cell.angle_alpha   90.00
_cell.angle_beta   90.00
_cell.angle_gamma   90.00
#
_symmetry.space_group_name_H-M   'P 1'
#
loop_
_entity.id
_entity.type
_entity.pdbx_description
1 polymer ?
#
loop_
_entity_poly.entity_id
_entity_poly.type
_entity_poly.pdbx_seq_one_letter_code
_entity_poly.pdbx_strand_id
1 'polypeptide(L)'
;MGRIIAIANQKGGVGKTTTSINLAASIAEMGKRVLAIDLDPQGNMTSGLGVDKNEVENTVYELMLDECSINESIQDTVVKGLRLIPSNVNLAGAEIELLGINDKEYILKTAVDYIRDDYDFIVIDCPP
;
A
#
# COMPACT_ATOMS: atom_id res chain seq x y z
N MET A 1 18.21 -1.44 4.94
CA MET A 1 17.41 -1.20 3.73
C MET A 1 16.22 -2.14 3.69
N GLY A 2 15.02 -1.61 3.50
CA GLY A 2 13.81 -2.40 3.52
C GLY A 2 13.67 -3.34 2.33
N ARG A 3 13.24 -4.56 2.61
CA ARG A 3 12.90 -5.52 1.56
C ARG A 3 11.49 -5.28 1.06
N ILE A 4 11.31 -5.33 -0.24
CA ILE A 4 10.02 -5.13 -0.88
C ILE A 4 9.45 -6.50 -1.24
N ILE A 5 8.23 -6.77 -0.77
CA ILE A 5 7.51 -8.00 -1.06
C ILE A 5 6.19 -7.62 -1.74
N ALA A 6 6.05 -7.98 -3.01
CA ALA A 6 4.81 -7.74 -3.75
C ALA A 6 3.99 -9.02 -3.76
N ILE A 7 2.73 -8.91 -3.38
CA ILE A 7 1.81 -10.05 -3.36
C ILE A 7 0.77 -9.82 -4.45
N ALA A 8 0.82 -10.67 -5.47
CA ALA A 8 -0.11 -10.64 -6.57
C ALA A 8 -0.94 -11.91 -6.58
N ASN A 9 -2.20 -11.80 -6.97
CA ASN A 9 -3.07 -12.94 -7.10
C ASN A 9 -3.65 -12.97 -8.51
N GLN A 10 -3.46 -14.08 -9.20
CA GLN A 10 -3.96 -14.25 -10.55
C GLN A 10 -5.45 -14.49 -10.60
N LYS A 11 -6.04 -14.92 -9.51
CA LYS A 11 -7.49 -15.14 -9.40
C LYS A 11 -7.98 -14.30 -8.26
N GLY A 12 -8.53 -13.14 -8.54
CA GLY A 12 -9.00 -12.23 -7.52
C GLY A 12 -9.63 -13.00 -6.39
N GLY A 13 -9.12 -12.83 -5.21
CA GLY A 13 -9.57 -13.65 -4.11
C GLY A 13 -9.28 -13.08 -2.76
N VAL A 14 -10.16 -13.43 -1.87
CA VAL A 14 -10.10 -13.08 -0.47
C VAL A 14 -8.80 -13.59 0.16
N GLY A 15 -8.30 -14.74 -0.32
CA GLY A 15 -7.10 -15.35 0.22
C GLY A 15 -5.83 -14.51 0.06
N LYS A 16 -5.71 -13.77 -1.04
CA LYS A 16 -4.55 -12.90 -1.27
C LYS A 16 -4.45 -11.80 -0.21
N THR A 17 -5.55 -11.09 0.02
CA THR A 17 -5.57 -9.99 0.98
C THR A 17 -5.34 -10.51 2.40
N THR A 18 -5.96 -11.62 2.76
CA THR A 18 -5.74 -12.25 4.06
C THR A 18 -4.27 -12.61 4.25
N THR A 19 -3.64 -13.18 3.21
CA THR A 19 -2.23 -13.53 3.25
C THR A 19 -1.35 -12.30 3.42
N SER A 20 -1.65 -11.22 2.68
CA SER A 20 -0.89 -9.97 2.77
C SER A 20 -0.96 -9.38 4.18
N ILE A 21 -2.15 -9.32 4.76
CA ILE A 21 -2.37 -8.79 6.10
C ILE A 21 -1.63 -9.64 7.14
N ASN A 22 -1.79 -10.97 7.06
CA ASN A 22 -1.16 -11.88 8.01
C ASN A 22 0.36 -11.81 7.93
N LEU A 23 0.90 -11.76 6.73
CA LEU A 23 2.34 -11.63 6.54
C LEU A 23 2.86 -10.34 7.16
N ALA A 24 2.25 -9.21 6.82
CA ALA A 24 2.68 -7.91 7.32
C ALA A 24 2.57 -7.84 8.85
N ALA A 25 1.46 -8.31 9.40
CA ALA A 25 1.24 -8.31 10.85
C ALA A 25 2.24 -9.22 11.57
N SER A 26 2.50 -10.39 11.02
CA SER A 26 3.47 -11.33 11.62
C SER A 26 4.87 -10.74 11.67
N ILE A 27 5.29 -10.08 10.59
CA ILE A 27 6.61 -9.45 10.55
C ILE A 27 6.69 -8.31 11.56
N ALA A 28 5.63 -7.51 11.67
CA ALA A 28 5.56 -6.42 12.65
C ALA A 28 5.62 -6.94 14.09
N GLU A 29 4.95 -8.07 14.36
CA GLU A 29 4.96 -8.70 15.69
C GLU A 29 6.36 -9.20 16.07
N MET A 30 7.21 -9.46 15.10
CA MET A 30 8.61 -9.83 15.33
C MET A 30 9.49 -8.62 15.67
N GLY A 31 8.91 -7.44 15.84
CA GLY A 31 9.63 -6.23 16.18
C GLY A 31 10.21 -5.48 14.98
N LYS A 32 9.82 -5.85 13.78
CA LYS A 32 10.27 -5.17 12.56
C LYS A 32 9.37 -3.99 12.22
N ARG A 33 9.94 -3.01 11.54
CA ARG A 33 9.19 -1.85 11.03
C ARG A 33 8.66 -2.23 9.66
N VAL A 34 7.34 -2.23 9.50
CA VAL A 34 6.68 -2.68 8.28
C VAL A 34 5.80 -1.58 7.71
N LEU A 35 5.90 -1.37 6.40
CA LEU A 35 4.99 -0.52 5.64
C LEU A 35 4.21 -1.41 4.69
N ALA A 36 2.89 -1.34 4.73
CA ALA A 36 2.02 -1.98 3.77
C ALA A 36 1.54 -0.95 2.75
N ILE A 37 1.44 -1.34 1.50
CA ILE A 37 0.92 -0.48 0.43
C ILE A 37 -0.22 -1.24 -0.25
N ASP A 38 -1.41 -0.64 -0.22
CA ASP A 38 -2.60 -1.24 -0.83
C ASP A 38 -2.82 -0.64 -2.21
N LEU A 39 -2.54 -1.43 -3.25
CA LEU A 39 -2.74 -1.02 -4.64
C LEU A 39 -4.07 -1.51 -5.21
N ASP A 40 -4.84 -2.26 -4.43
CA ASP A 40 -6.13 -2.78 -4.89
C ASP A 40 -7.21 -1.71 -4.70
N PRO A 41 -7.93 -1.31 -5.78
CA PRO A 41 -9.00 -0.31 -5.65
C PRO A 41 -10.11 -0.71 -4.67
N GLN A 42 -10.29 -1.99 -4.43
CA GLN A 42 -11.27 -2.46 -3.45
C GLN A 42 -10.88 -2.09 -2.01
N GLY A 43 -9.59 -1.87 -1.75
CA GLY A 43 -9.12 -1.43 -0.45
C GLY A 43 -9.35 -2.43 0.68
N ASN A 44 -9.34 -3.73 0.37
CA ASN A 44 -9.60 -4.76 1.38
C ASN A 44 -8.51 -4.80 2.46
N MET A 45 -7.26 -4.60 2.08
CA MET A 45 -6.17 -4.52 3.05
C MET A 45 -6.31 -3.27 3.93
N THR A 46 -6.69 -2.16 3.34
CA THR A 46 -6.92 -0.90 4.06
C THR A 46 -7.97 -1.10 5.14
N SER A 47 -9.13 -1.64 4.77
CA SER A 47 -10.21 -1.92 5.71
C SER A 47 -9.80 -2.95 6.75
N GLY A 48 -9.11 -4.00 6.32
CA GLY A 48 -8.66 -5.08 7.21
C GLY A 48 -7.66 -4.64 8.26
N LEU A 49 -6.91 -3.57 8.00
CA LEU A 49 -5.97 -3.00 8.96
C LEU A 49 -6.57 -1.85 9.78
N GLY A 50 -7.88 -1.67 9.71
CA GLY A 50 -8.59 -0.72 10.55
C GLY A 50 -8.55 0.72 10.10
N VAL A 51 -8.16 0.98 8.86
CA VAL A 51 -8.13 2.33 8.28
C VAL A 51 -9.43 2.55 7.52
N ASP A 52 -10.16 3.61 7.86
CA ASP A 52 -11.39 3.97 7.16
C ASP A 52 -11.05 4.72 5.87
N LYS A 53 -11.20 4.04 4.75
CA LYS A 53 -10.87 4.59 3.44
C LYS A 53 -11.78 5.75 3.02
N ASN A 54 -12.88 5.96 3.72
CA ASN A 54 -13.76 7.11 3.47
C ASN A 54 -13.32 8.36 4.23
N GLU A 55 -12.46 8.22 5.22
CA GLU A 55 -12.00 9.33 6.05
C GLU A 55 -10.57 9.78 5.74
N VAL A 56 -9.79 8.98 5.01
CA VAL A 56 -8.42 9.34 4.67
C VAL A 56 -8.39 10.32 3.51
N GLU A 57 -7.58 11.38 3.64
CA GLU A 57 -7.43 12.39 2.61
C GLU A 57 -6.45 11.97 1.53
N ASN A 58 -5.35 11.36 1.95
CA ASN A 58 -4.25 11.00 1.06
C ASN A 58 -4.09 9.49 1.02
N THR A 59 -4.21 8.95 -0.19
CA THR A 59 -4.08 7.52 -0.44
C THR A 59 -2.99 7.29 -1.48
N VAL A 60 -2.78 6.05 -1.87
CA VAL A 60 -1.87 5.73 -2.95
C VAL A 60 -2.30 6.42 -4.27
N TYR A 61 -3.60 6.71 -4.44
CA TYR A 61 -4.11 7.43 -5.60
C TYR A 61 -3.50 8.85 -5.68
N GLU A 62 -3.61 9.63 -4.60
CA GLU A 62 -3.05 10.98 -4.55
C GLU A 62 -1.52 10.96 -4.67
N LEU A 63 -0.89 9.95 -4.08
CA LEU A 63 0.56 9.78 -4.20
C LEU A 63 0.98 9.54 -5.65
N MET A 64 0.27 8.69 -6.39
CA MET A 64 0.58 8.41 -7.79
C MET A 64 0.33 9.60 -8.71
N LEU A 65 -0.60 10.47 -8.35
CA LEU A 65 -0.88 11.69 -9.10
C LEU A 65 0.02 12.87 -8.67
N ASP A 66 0.96 12.61 -7.77
CA ASP A 66 1.87 13.63 -7.23
C ASP A 66 1.13 14.78 -6.53
N GLU A 67 0.00 14.45 -5.92
CA GLU A 67 -0.83 15.41 -5.18
C GLU A 67 -0.48 15.46 -3.70
N CYS A 68 0.31 14.51 -3.22
CA CYS A 68 0.82 14.49 -1.84
C CYS A 68 2.19 13.82 -1.80
N SER A 69 2.92 14.04 -0.71
CA SER A 69 4.16 13.32 -0.46
C SER A 69 3.86 11.92 0.08
N ILE A 70 4.83 11.02 0.00
CA ILE A 70 4.65 9.68 0.55
C ILE A 70 4.40 9.74 2.07
N ASN A 71 5.06 10.63 2.79
CA ASN A 71 4.86 10.76 4.23
C ASN A 71 3.45 11.21 4.58
N GLU A 72 2.82 12.03 3.75
CA GLU A 72 1.45 12.47 3.96
C GLU A 72 0.43 11.35 3.73
N SER A 73 0.79 10.32 2.97
CA SER A 73 -0.09 9.19 2.67
C SER A 73 0.02 8.05 3.68
N ILE A 74 1.02 8.06 4.54
CA ILE A 74 1.24 6.97 5.50
C ILE A 74 0.33 7.12 6.71
N GLN A 75 -0.37 6.05 7.06
CA GLN A 75 -1.30 5.98 8.19
C GLN A 75 -0.86 4.91 9.18
N ASP A 76 -1.18 5.11 10.45
CA ASP A 76 -1.05 4.06 11.46
C ASP A 76 -2.17 3.05 11.29
N THR A 77 -1.92 1.81 11.71
CA THR A 77 -2.91 0.73 11.64
C THR A 77 -3.22 0.22 13.05
N VAL A 78 -4.15 -0.72 13.13
CA VAL A 78 -4.47 -1.39 14.41
C VAL A 78 -3.33 -2.29 14.87
N VAL A 79 -2.35 -2.58 14.01
CA VAL A 79 -1.20 -3.42 14.35
C VAL A 79 0.00 -2.53 14.67
N LYS A 80 0.54 -2.67 15.87
CA LYS A 80 1.72 -1.91 16.28
C LYS A 80 2.92 -2.28 15.42
N GLY A 81 3.63 -1.26 14.93
CA GLY A 81 4.80 -1.47 14.08
C GLY A 81 4.48 -1.63 12.60
N LEU A 82 3.21 -1.64 12.25
CA LEU A 82 2.74 -1.73 10.87
C LEU A 82 2.03 -0.44 10.48
N ARG A 83 2.54 0.22 9.45
CA ARG A 83 1.92 1.39 8.84
C ARG A 83 1.41 1.04 7.46
N LEU A 84 0.54 1.89 6.92
CA LEU A 84 -0.15 1.62 5.66
C LEU A 84 -0.21 2.87 4.79
N ILE A 85 0.03 2.70 3.50
CA ILE A 85 -0.41 3.66 2.49
C ILE A 85 -1.74 3.12 1.96
N PRO A 86 -2.87 3.76 2.31
CA PRO A 86 -4.18 3.20 2.01
C PRO A 86 -4.59 3.37 0.56
N SER A 87 -5.56 2.57 0.15
CA SER A 87 -6.22 2.66 -1.14
C SER A 87 -7.64 3.20 -0.98
N ASN A 88 -8.24 3.61 -2.09
CA ASN A 88 -9.66 3.90 -2.15
C ASN A 88 -10.20 3.61 -3.56
N VAL A 89 -11.51 3.76 -3.73
CA VAL A 89 -12.17 3.44 -5.00
C VAL A 89 -11.65 4.28 -6.17
N ASN A 90 -11.10 5.46 -5.91
CA ASN A 90 -10.57 6.34 -6.96
C ASN A 90 -9.33 5.75 -7.63
N LEU A 91 -8.69 4.77 -7.02
CA LEU A 91 -7.52 4.12 -7.60
C LEU A 91 -7.84 3.45 -8.93
N ALA A 92 -9.06 2.96 -9.12
CA ALA A 92 -9.48 2.41 -10.40
C ALA A 92 -9.45 3.47 -11.51
N GLY A 93 -9.86 4.70 -11.17
CA GLY A 93 -9.76 5.83 -12.09
C GLY A 93 -8.32 6.22 -12.38
N ALA A 94 -7.44 6.13 -11.38
CA ALA A 94 -6.02 6.44 -11.56
C ALA A 94 -5.37 5.51 -12.57
N GLU A 95 -5.71 4.24 -12.57
CA GLU A 95 -5.20 3.31 -13.57
C GLU A 95 -5.55 3.73 -14.98
N ILE A 96 -6.78 4.20 -15.19
CA ILE A 96 -7.22 4.70 -16.49
C ILE A 96 -6.50 5.99 -16.86
N GLU A 97 -6.41 6.93 -15.94
CA GLU A 97 -5.74 8.21 -16.15
C GLU A 97 -4.25 8.04 -16.46
N LEU A 98 -3.62 7.05 -15.85
CA LEU A 98 -2.19 6.79 -15.97
C LEU A 98 -1.84 5.80 -17.08
N LEU A 99 -2.84 5.28 -17.81
CA LEU A 99 -2.61 4.32 -18.90
C LEU A 99 -1.69 4.86 -19.98
N GLY A 100 -1.72 6.16 -20.25
CA GLY A 100 -0.84 6.78 -21.21
C GLY A 100 0.51 7.19 -20.64
N ILE A 101 0.73 6.97 -19.35
CA ILE A 101 1.96 7.34 -18.67
C ILE A 101 2.66 6.04 -18.29
N ASN A 102 3.76 5.74 -18.93
CA ASN A 102 4.56 4.55 -18.62
C ASN A 102 5.24 4.65 -17.25
N ASP A 103 4.85 5.65 -16.44
CA ASP A 103 5.62 6.07 -15.28
C ASP A 103 4.93 5.79 -13.94
N LYS A 104 3.71 5.19 -13.92
CA LYS A 104 3.03 4.96 -12.63
C LYS A 104 3.84 4.07 -11.68
N GLU A 105 4.44 3.03 -12.24
CA GLU A 105 5.32 2.14 -11.46
C GLU A 105 6.59 2.85 -11.04
N TYR A 106 7.11 3.71 -11.91
CA TYR A 106 8.28 4.51 -11.63
C TYR A 106 8.01 5.53 -10.53
N ILE A 107 6.87 6.19 -10.56
CA ILE A 107 6.47 7.16 -9.53
C ILE A 107 6.40 6.47 -8.17
N LEU A 108 5.73 5.33 -8.11
CA LEU A 108 5.60 4.57 -6.87
C LEU A 108 6.97 4.08 -6.39
N LYS A 109 7.78 3.54 -7.29
CA LYS A 109 9.11 3.07 -6.96
C LYS A 109 9.99 4.18 -6.40
N THR A 110 9.97 5.36 -7.02
CA THR A 110 10.75 6.50 -6.57
C THR A 110 10.31 6.95 -5.18
N ALA A 111 9.00 7.01 -4.95
CA ALA A 111 8.45 7.36 -3.65
C ALA A 111 8.85 6.35 -2.57
N VAL A 112 8.78 5.07 -2.89
CA VAL A 112 9.16 3.99 -1.97
C VAL A 112 10.65 4.04 -1.67
N ASP A 113 11.48 4.24 -2.68
CA ASP A 113 12.93 4.34 -2.49
C ASP A 113 13.30 5.47 -1.52
N TYR A 114 12.53 6.55 -1.51
CA TYR A 114 12.75 7.68 -0.62
C TYR A 114 12.61 7.31 0.86
N ILE A 115 11.73 6.38 1.20
CA ILE A 115 11.46 5.98 2.60
C ILE A 115 11.91 4.55 2.90
N ARG A 116 12.55 3.88 1.96
CA ARG A 116 12.87 2.47 2.08
C ARG A 116 13.75 2.14 3.28
N ASP A 117 14.64 3.04 3.65
CA ASP A 117 15.53 2.82 4.79
C ASP A 117 14.82 2.99 6.14
N ASP A 118 13.63 3.57 6.16
CA ASP A 118 12.84 3.75 7.37
C ASP A 118 12.10 2.47 7.80
N TYR A 119 12.06 1.47 6.92
CA TYR A 119 11.32 0.23 7.15
C TYR A 119 12.20 -0.98 6.90
N ASP A 120 11.95 -2.04 7.66
CA ASP A 120 12.62 -3.32 7.46
C ASP A 120 11.99 -4.11 6.32
N PHE A 121 10.66 -3.97 6.16
CA PHE A 121 9.91 -4.62 5.10
C PHE A 121 8.84 -3.69 4.55
N ILE A 122 8.60 -3.80 3.24
CA ILE A 122 7.52 -3.10 2.55
C ILE A 122 6.71 -4.16 1.83
N VAL A 123 5.45 -4.32 2.22
CA VAL A 123 4.54 -5.34 1.66
C VAL A 123 3.54 -4.64 0.76
N ILE A 124 3.51 -5.01 -0.52
CA ILE A 124 2.63 -4.39 -1.51
C ILE A 124 1.55 -5.40 -1.90
N ASP A 125 0.28 -5.01 -1.69
CA ASP A 125 -0.87 -5.81 -2.09
C ASP A 125 -1.31 -5.36 -3.48
N CYS A 126 -0.97 -6.14 -4.49
CA CYS A 126 -1.24 -5.81 -5.89
C CYS A 126 -2.64 -6.27 -6.31
N PRO A 127 -3.30 -5.53 -7.24
CA PRO A 127 -4.59 -6.00 -7.77
C PRO A 127 -4.40 -7.28 -8.58
N PRO A 128 -5.48 -8.07 -8.74
CA PRO A 128 -5.43 -9.30 -9.52
C PRO A 128 -5.13 -9.06 -10.99
#